data_082b7ca5ea321e46271d633d38d4f361
#
_entry.id   082b7ca5ea321e46271d633d38d4f361
#
_cell.length_a   1.000
_cell.length_b   1.000
_cell.length_c   1.000
_cell.angle_alpha   90.00
_cell.angle_beta   90.00
_cell.angle_gamma   90.00
#
_symmetry.space_group_name_H-M   'P 1'
#
loop_
_entity.id
_entity.type
_entity.pdbx_description
1 polymer ?
#
loop_
_entity_poly.entity_id
_entity_poly.type
_entity_poly.pdbx_seq_one_letter_code
_entity_poly.pdbx_strand_id
1 'polypeptide(L)'
;FGSSAEEGGQVTMDNLLKESLRQRPEYIIVGEVRGEEAYILFQQMATGHTGLSTIHADSLEMLMDRLTTEPINLSPSLIETLDMIMVIARIRRGGTYIRRIMGLYEVRGYDKRKGIDSNQVFGWDPQTDEYYVKNNSMILEDIADQSGMDYEDVKKELRNRQHVLRWMQEEQIKHYRKVGDILDRYYSDTESILEKVDQTFNSEEPENINDGP
;
A
#
# COMPACT_ATOMS: atom_id res chain seq x y z
N PHE A 1 9.56 35.81 42.73
CA PHE A 1 10.12 35.76 41.39
C PHE A 1 9.93 34.33 40.87
N GLY A 2 8.80 34.11 40.22
CA GLY A 2 8.49 32.86 39.53
C GLY A 2 9.12 32.88 38.15
N SER A 3 10.05 32.01 37.89
CA SER A 3 10.53 31.73 36.55
C SER A 3 9.44 30.94 35.81
N SER A 4 8.69 31.59 34.95
CA SER A 4 8.00 30.96 33.85
C SER A 4 9.05 30.40 32.92
N ALA A 5 9.40 29.13 33.09
CA ALA A 5 10.13 28.39 32.08
C ALA A 5 9.22 28.41 30.84
N GLU A 6 9.69 29.07 29.79
CA GLU A 6 9.12 29.00 28.46
C GLU A 6 9.00 27.51 28.10
N GLU A 7 7.75 27.06 27.94
CA GLU A 7 7.48 25.86 27.16
C GLU A 7 7.91 26.18 25.72
N GLY A 8 9.20 26.09 25.49
CA GLY A 8 9.79 26.18 24.18
C GLY A 8 9.13 25.12 23.30
N GLY A 9 8.41 25.56 22.29
CA GLY A 9 7.51 24.78 21.49
C GLY A 9 8.10 23.48 21.02
N GLN A 10 7.75 22.40 21.71
CA GLN A 10 8.09 21.05 21.28
C GLN A 10 7.30 20.75 20.02
N VAL A 11 7.98 20.62 18.88
CA VAL A 11 7.34 20.26 17.61
C VAL A 11 6.88 18.82 17.72
N THR A 12 5.58 18.61 17.82
CA THR A 12 4.95 17.28 17.87
C THR A 12 4.60 16.78 16.48
N MET A 13 4.39 15.47 16.31
CA MET A 13 3.91 14.88 15.06
C MET A 13 2.58 15.52 14.62
N ASP A 14 1.68 15.79 15.55
CA ASP A 14 0.40 16.45 15.31
C ASP A 14 0.55 17.84 14.71
N ASN A 15 1.52 18.63 15.24
CA ASN A 15 1.82 19.94 14.70
C ASN A 15 2.34 19.86 13.26
N LEU A 16 3.25 18.90 13.00
CA LEU A 16 3.78 18.66 11.66
C LEU A 16 2.69 18.24 10.68
N LEU A 17 1.81 17.32 11.08
CA LEU A 17 0.66 16.91 10.28
C LEU A 17 -0.27 18.09 9.96
N LYS A 18 -0.67 18.87 10.97
CA LYS A 18 -1.51 20.05 10.78
C LYS A 18 -0.89 21.08 9.84
N GLU A 19 0.42 21.30 9.93
CA GLU A 19 1.11 22.24 9.04
C GLU A 19 1.30 21.65 7.63
N SER A 20 1.49 20.34 7.48
CA SER A 20 1.59 19.70 6.17
C SER A 20 0.35 19.90 5.32
N LEU A 21 -0.83 19.97 5.94
CA LEU A 21 -2.11 20.19 5.25
C LEU A 21 -2.18 21.55 4.55
N ARG A 22 -1.52 22.57 5.10
CA ARG A 22 -1.45 23.89 4.48
C ARG A 22 -0.64 23.89 3.19
N GLN A 23 0.20 22.85 2.99
CA GLN A 23 1.00 22.67 1.79
C GLN A 23 0.23 21.95 0.67
N ARG A 24 -1.02 21.51 0.93
CA ARG A 24 -1.88 20.76 0.00
C ARG A 24 -1.15 19.56 -0.63
N PRO A 25 -0.62 18.62 0.17
CA PRO A 25 0.06 17.46 -0.35
C PRO A 25 -0.93 16.53 -1.06
N GLU A 26 -0.48 15.84 -2.11
CA GLU A 26 -1.26 14.78 -2.76
C GLU A 26 -1.28 13.50 -1.89
N TYR A 27 -0.20 13.25 -1.16
CA TYR A 27 -0.05 12.09 -0.28
C TYR A 27 0.44 12.52 1.10
N ILE A 28 -0.15 11.95 2.13
CA ILE A 28 0.30 12.09 3.52
C ILE A 28 0.85 10.73 3.96
N ILE A 29 2.16 10.66 4.18
CA ILE A 29 2.85 9.42 4.58
C ILE A 29 3.36 9.59 6.00
N VAL A 30 2.75 8.85 6.94
CA VAL A 30 3.16 8.81 8.35
C VAL A 30 3.86 7.48 8.61
N GLY A 31 5.12 7.53 9.03
CA GLY A 31 5.92 6.32 9.22
C GLY A 31 5.28 5.29 10.14
N GLU A 32 4.66 5.76 11.24
CA GLU A 32 3.91 4.93 12.18
C GLU A 32 2.92 5.80 12.97
N VAL A 33 1.76 5.25 13.27
CA VAL A 33 0.78 5.87 14.17
C VAL A 33 0.66 5.08 15.48
N ARG A 34 0.65 5.80 16.61
CA ARG A 34 0.59 5.23 17.96
C ARG A 34 -0.35 5.99 18.89
N GLY A 35 -0.73 7.22 18.55
CA GLY A 35 -1.45 8.16 19.40
C GLY A 35 -2.35 9.08 18.61
N GLU A 36 -2.46 10.32 19.06
CA GLU A 36 -3.38 11.33 18.53
C GLU A 36 -3.13 11.69 17.06
N GLU A 37 -1.90 11.51 16.56
CA GLU A 37 -1.56 11.70 15.14
C GLU A 37 -2.41 10.82 14.22
N ALA A 38 -2.82 9.64 14.68
CA ALA A 38 -3.73 8.78 13.93
C ALA A 38 -5.07 9.45 13.65
N TYR A 39 -5.63 10.12 14.65
CA TYR A 39 -6.89 10.84 14.50
C TYR A 39 -6.81 11.92 13.42
N ILE A 40 -5.71 12.69 13.40
CA ILE A 40 -5.49 13.73 12.40
C ILE A 40 -5.35 13.11 11.01
N LEU A 41 -4.56 12.02 10.87
CA LEU A 41 -4.40 11.32 9.60
C LEU A 41 -5.76 10.82 9.05
N PHE A 42 -6.56 10.15 9.87
CA PHE A 42 -7.86 9.63 9.46
C PHE A 42 -8.87 10.74 9.14
N GLN A 43 -8.84 11.88 9.86
CA GLN A 43 -9.63 13.07 9.48
C GLN A 43 -9.24 13.59 8.09
N GLN A 44 -7.95 13.53 7.74
CA GLN A 44 -7.49 13.97 6.43
C GLN A 44 -7.93 13.00 5.32
N MET A 45 -7.87 11.70 5.59
CA MET A 45 -8.42 10.68 4.69
C MET A 45 -9.92 10.92 4.46
N ALA A 46 -10.67 11.22 5.51
CA ALA A 46 -12.11 11.58 5.43
C ALA A 46 -12.40 12.84 4.60
N THR A 47 -11.42 13.72 4.41
CA THR A 47 -11.54 14.93 3.58
C THR A 47 -10.97 14.76 2.17
N GLY A 48 -10.59 13.53 1.79
CA GLY A 48 -10.15 13.16 0.44
C GLY A 48 -8.64 13.22 0.21
N HIS A 49 -7.82 13.36 1.27
CA HIS A 49 -6.37 13.22 1.12
C HIS A 49 -5.96 11.75 1.14
N THR A 50 -5.08 11.34 0.24
CA THR A 50 -4.52 9.99 0.25
C THR A 50 -3.55 9.83 1.42
N GLY A 51 -3.84 8.89 2.33
CA GLY A 51 -3.05 8.60 3.53
C GLY A 51 -2.39 7.22 3.48
N LEU A 52 -1.11 7.14 3.89
CA LEU A 52 -0.39 5.89 4.09
C LEU A 52 0.28 5.91 5.46
N SER A 53 0.13 4.82 6.21
CA SER A 53 0.80 4.68 7.50
C SER A 53 1.03 3.22 7.86
N THR A 54 1.81 2.99 8.91
CA THR A 54 1.95 1.68 9.55
C THR A 54 1.46 1.74 10.99
N ILE A 55 1.01 0.60 11.48
CA ILE A 55 0.64 0.40 12.88
C ILE A 55 1.04 -1.01 13.30
N HIS A 56 1.53 -1.18 14.51
CA HIS A 56 1.84 -2.51 15.02
C HIS A 56 0.58 -3.23 15.47
N ALA A 57 0.17 -4.27 14.73
CA ALA A 57 -0.90 -5.19 15.10
C ALA A 57 -0.65 -6.54 14.45
N ASP A 58 -0.94 -7.62 15.17
CA ASP A 58 -0.71 -8.98 14.69
C ASP A 58 -1.92 -9.58 13.95
N SER A 59 -3.08 -8.93 14.06
CA SER A 59 -4.33 -9.31 13.36
C SER A 59 -5.21 -8.10 13.08
N LEU A 60 -6.25 -8.31 12.25
CA LEU A 60 -7.26 -7.26 11.99
C LEU A 60 -8.02 -6.88 13.27
N GLU A 61 -8.32 -7.84 14.13
CA GLU A 61 -8.99 -7.61 15.42
C GLU A 61 -8.13 -6.72 16.32
N MET A 62 -6.83 -7.04 16.45
CA MET A 62 -5.91 -6.20 17.23
C MET A 62 -5.73 -4.81 16.62
N LEU A 63 -5.74 -4.70 15.29
CA LEU A 63 -5.71 -3.40 14.62
C LEU A 63 -6.93 -2.58 15.00
N MET A 64 -8.13 -3.16 14.93
CA MET A 64 -9.37 -2.48 15.29
C MET A 64 -9.41 -2.10 16.77
N ASP A 65 -8.95 -2.98 17.65
CA ASP A 65 -8.85 -2.69 19.08
C ASP A 65 -7.94 -1.46 19.33
N ARG A 66 -6.76 -1.43 18.71
CA ARG A 66 -5.84 -0.28 18.81
C ARG A 66 -6.42 1.02 18.26
N LEU A 67 -7.12 0.95 17.14
CA LEU A 67 -7.71 2.14 16.51
C LEU A 67 -8.91 2.69 17.32
N THR A 68 -9.63 1.82 18.04
CA THR A 68 -10.87 2.21 18.76
C THR A 68 -10.67 2.47 20.24
N THR A 69 -9.49 2.18 20.79
CA THR A 69 -9.15 2.42 22.20
C THR A 69 -8.12 3.53 22.37
N GLU A 70 -8.02 4.07 23.61
CA GLU A 70 -6.97 5.05 23.94
C GLU A 70 -5.56 4.47 23.68
N PRO A 71 -4.61 5.28 23.18
CA PRO A 71 -4.69 6.75 22.99
C PRO A 71 -5.25 7.19 21.62
N ILE A 72 -5.57 6.31 20.68
CA ILE A 72 -6.03 6.65 19.33
C ILE A 72 -7.53 7.00 19.31
N ASN A 73 -8.38 6.11 19.79
CA ASN A 73 -9.81 6.27 20.02
C ASN A 73 -10.62 6.84 18.82
N LEU A 74 -10.46 6.22 17.64
CA LEU A 74 -11.19 6.63 16.44
C LEU A 74 -12.68 6.28 16.51
N SER A 75 -13.51 7.13 15.93
CA SER A 75 -14.93 6.82 15.70
C SER A 75 -15.10 5.80 14.57
N PRO A 76 -16.18 5.02 14.56
CA PRO A 76 -16.49 4.10 13.45
C PRO A 76 -16.45 4.77 12.07
N SER A 77 -16.99 5.99 11.96
CA SER A 77 -17.01 6.75 10.71
C SER A 77 -15.63 7.13 10.19
N LEU A 78 -14.63 7.30 11.08
CA LEU A 78 -13.25 7.51 10.65
C LEU A 78 -12.59 6.19 10.21
N ILE A 79 -12.90 5.07 10.86
CA ILE A 79 -12.38 3.77 10.47
C ILE A 79 -12.88 3.38 9.06
N GLU A 80 -14.10 3.73 8.70
CA GLU A 80 -14.69 3.49 7.37
C GLU A 80 -14.02 4.28 6.25
N THR A 81 -13.14 5.24 6.56
CA THR A 81 -12.32 5.94 5.54
C THR A 81 -11.07 5.14 5.13
N LEU A 82 -10.84 4.00 5.77
CA LEU A 82 -9.72 3.14 5.46
C LEU A 82 -10.10 2.22 4.29
N ASP A 83 -9.41 2.36 3.15
CA ASP A 83 -9.67 1.55 1.96
C ASP A 83 -9.04 0.17 2.05
N MET A 84 -7.76 0.10 2.48
CA MET A 84 -6.97 -1.12 2.44
C MET A 84 -6.11 -1.34 3.68
N ILE A 85 -5.98 -2.60 4.07
CA ILE A 85 -5.08 -3.06 5.13
C ILE A 85 -4.15 -4.14 4.56
N MET A 86 -2.84 -3.88 4.65
CA MET A 86 -1.81 -4.85 4.28
C MET A 86 -1.17 -5.41 5.55
N VAL A 87 -1.35 -6.70 5.79
CA VAL A 87 -0.74 -7.38 6.94
C VAL A 87 0.62 -7.93 6.52
N ILE A 88 1.69 -7.47 7.19
CA ILE A 88 3.07 -7.87 6.90
C ILE A 88 3.64 -8.57 8.13
N ALA A 89 4.19 -9.76 7.97
CA ALA A 89 4.85 -10.48 9.05
C ALA A 89 6.32 -10.78 8.73
N ARG A 90 7.12 -10.83 9.80
CA ARG A 90 8.48 -11.36 9.77
C ARG A 90 8.43 -12.81 10.22
N ILE A 91 8.75 -13.72 9.32
CA ILE A 91 8.69 -15.17 9.57
C ILE A 91 10.09 -15.79 9.47
N ARG A 92 10.29 -16.93 10.14
CA ARG A 92 11.53 -17.70 10.03
C ARG A 92 11.34 -18.83 9.02
N ARG A 93 12.16 -18.85 7.96
CA ARG A 93 12.14 -19.89 6.93
C ARG A 93 13.57 -20.27 6.56
N GLY A 94 13.88 -21.56 6.49
CA GLY A 94 15.21 -22.05 6.14
C GLY A 94 16.36 -21.52 7.01
N GLY A 95 16.09 -21.23 8.30
CA GLY A 95 17.08 -20.67 9.23
C GLY A 95 17.24 -19.14 9.16
N THR A 96 16.65 -18.48 8.16
CA THR A 96 16.69 -17.01 7.97
C THR A 96 15.35 -16.36 8.28
N TYR A 97 15.38 -15.04 8.54
CA TYR A 97 14.16 -14.25 8.70
C TYR A 97 13.82 -13.57 7.37
N ILE A 98 12.60 -13.79 6.92
CA ILE A 98 12.05 -13.13 5.73
C ILE A 98 10.80 -12.34 6.11
N ARG A 99 10.43 -11.34 5.29
CA ARG A 99 9.17 -10.62 5.42
C ARG A 99 8.23 -11.06 4.31
N ARG A 100 6.95 -11.29 4.67
CA ARG A 100 5.89 -11.64 3.73
C ARG A 100 4.65 -10.81 4.02
N ILE A 101 3.95 -10.45 2.97
CA ILE A 101 2.59 -9.92 3.05
C ILE A 101 1.69 -11.12 3.32
N MET A 102 1.11 -11.19 4.50
CA MET A 102 0.23 -12.30 4.89
C MET A 102 -1.14 -12.21 4.23
N GLY A 103 -1.58 -11.00 3.93
CA GLY A 103 -2.82 -10.72 3.23
C GLY A 103 -3.01 -9.25 2.92
N LEU A 104 -3.79 -8.99 1.88
CA LEU A 104 -4.32 -7.67 1.52
C LEU A 104 -5.83 -7.72 1.68
N TYR A 105 -6.36 -6.77 2.44
CA TYR A 105 -7.76 -6.68 2.79
C TYR A 105 -8.30 -5.32 2.36
N GLU A 106 -9.41 -5.33 1.63
CA GLU A 106 -10.21 -4.16 1.32
C GLU A 106 -11.27 -3.98 2.40
N VAL A 107 -11.40 -2.78 2.94
CA VAL A 107 -12.36 -2.47 4.01
C VAL A 107 -13.71 -2.13 3.39
N ARG A 108 -14.76 -2.82 3.85
CA ARG A 108 -16.15 -2.56 3.44
C ARG A 108 -16.90 -1.70 4.43
N GLY A 109 -16.51 -1.77 5.69
CA GLY A 109 -17.15 -1.04 6.76
C GLY A 109 -16.70 -1.51 8.13
N TYR A 110 -17.19 -0.81 9.15
CA TYR A 110 -16.90 -1.15 10.54
C TYR A 110 -18.16 -1.02 11.40
N ASP A 111 -18.47 -2.06 12.15
CA ASP A 111 -19.53 -2.07 13.15
C ASP A 111 -18.98 -2.42 14.53
N LYS A 112 -19.30 -1.63 15.56
CA LYS A 112 -18.77 -1.84 16.93
C LYS A 112 -19.07 -3.22 17.51
N ARG A 113 -20.13 -3.89 17.05
CA ARG A 113 -20.55 -5.20 17.56
C ARG A 113 -20.01 -6.34 16.71
N LYS A 114 -19.91 -6.14 15.39
CA LYS A 114 -19.50 -7.16 14.42
C LYS A 114 -18.01 -7.08 14.07
N GLY A 115 -17.36 -5.95 14.39
CA GLY A 115 -15.98 -5.69 13.99
C GLY A 115 -15.87 -5.13 12.58
N ILE A 116 -14.70 -5.34 11.97
CA ILE A 116 -14.43 -4.91 10.59
C ILE A 116 -15.04 -5.89 9.59
N ASP A 117 -15.77 -5.35 8.61
CA ASP A 117 -16.16 -6.06 7.40
C ASP A 117 -15.10 -5.79 6.32
N SER A 118 -14.44 -6.84 5.86
CA SER A 118 -13.34 -6.73 4.91
C SER A 118 -13.34 -7.86 3.89
N ASN A 119 -12.86 -7.56 2.69
CA ASN A 119 -12.64 -8.50 1.61
C ASN A 119 -11.16 -8.82 1.48
N GLN A 120 -10.74 -10.05 1.77
CA GLN A 120 -9.35 -10.45 1.55
C GLN A 120 -9.13 -10.73 0.06
N VAL A 121 -8.40 -9.85 -0.62
CA VAL A 121 -8.11 -9.98 -2.06
C VAL A 121 -6.94 -10.92 -2.31
N PHE A 122 -5.85 -10.79 -1.54
CA PHE A 122 -4.66 -11.62 -1.66
C PHE A 122 -4.36 -12.34 -0.35
N GLY A 123 -3.81 -13.54 -0.49
CA GLY A 123 -3.23 -14.31 0.58
C GLY A 123 -1.85 -14.85 0.22
N TRP A 124 -1.10 -15.27 1.21
CA TRP A 124 0.18 -15.94 1.07
C TRP A 124 0.08 -17.38 1.58
N ASP A 125 0.61 -18.32 0.79
CA ASP A 125 0.69 -19.73 1.19
C ASP A 125 2.08 -20.00 1.82
N PRO A 126 2.16 -20.36 3.10
CA PRO A 126 3.41 -20.66 3.76
C PRO A 126 4.07 -21.96 3.25
N GLN A 127 3.33 -22.86 2.61
CA GLN A 127 3.88 -24.14 2.12
C GLN A 127 4.66 -23.93 0.82
N THR A 128 4.04 -23.24 -0.15
CA THR A 128 4.63 -22.98 -1.47
C THR A 128 5.48 -21.71 -1.51
N ASP A 129 5.29 -20.78 -0.58
CA ASP A 129 5.84 -19.41 -0.58
C ASP A 129 5.29 -18.54 -1.72
N GLU A 130 4.09 -18.84 -2.16
CA GLU A 130 3.44 -18.17 -3.27
C GLU A 130 2.28 -17.30 -2.79
N TYR A 131 1.96 -16.27 -3.58
CA TYR A 131 0.78 -15.46 -3.39
C TYR A 131 -0.35 -15.95 -4.27
N TYR A 132 -1.57 -15.90 -3.73
CA TYR A 132 -2.78 -16.26 -4.48
C TYR A 132 -3.84 -15.18 -4.37
N VAL A 133 -4.63 -15.03 -5.44
CA VAL A 133 -5.84 -14.21 -5.43
C VAL A 133 -6.93 -15.01 -4.75
N LYS A 134 -7.54 -14.45 -3.70
CA LYS A 134 -8.59 -15.12 -2.92
C LYS A 134 -9.99 -14.70 -3.38
N ASN A 135 -10.18 -13.40 -3.56
CA ASN A 135 -11.45 -12.83 -4.01
C ASN A 135 -11.20 -11.72 -5.04
N ASN A 136 -12.23 -11.37 -5.79
CA ASN A 136 -12.20 -10.18 -6.64
C ASN A 136 -12.01 -8.92 -5.79
N SER A 137 -11.36 -7.93 -6.39
CA SER A 137 -11.14 -6.63 -5.77
C SER A 137 -12.34 -5.71 -6.04
N MET A 138 -12.93 -5.21 -4.98
CA MET A 138 -13.99 -4.21 -5.06
C MET A 138 -13.43 -2.84 -5.46
N ILE A 139 -12.23 -2.51 -4.96
CA ILE A 139 -11.56 -1.25 -5.31
C ILE A 139 -11.28 -1.20 -6.82
N LEU A 140 -10.89 -2.31 -7.45
CA LEU A 140 -10.70 -2.34 -8.90
C LEU A 140 -12.04 -2.25 -9.67
N GLU A 141 -13.13 -2.78 -9.13
CA GLU A 141 -14.48 -2.59 -9.67
C GLU A 141 -14.90 -1.12 -9.59
N ASP A 142 -14.70 -0.47 -8.43
CA ASP A 142 -14.98 0.96 -8.24
C ASP A 142 -14.13 1.85 -9.18
N ILE A 143 -12.86 1.50 -9.40
CA ILE A 143 -11.98 2.22 -10.35
C ILE A 143 -12.51 2.07 -11.78
N ALA A 144 -12.95 0.88 -12.18
CA ALA A 144 -13.53 0.64 -13.50
C ALA A 144 -14.77 1.51 -13.72
N ASP A 145 -15.69 1.49 -12.74
CA ASP A 145 -16.93 2.28 -12.79
C ASP A 145 -16.67 3.78 -12.86
N GLN A 146 -15.76 4.30 -12.03
CA GLN A 146 -15.43 5.73 -11.96
C GLN A 146 -14.67 6.23 -13.19
N SER A 147 -13.81 5.40 -13.78
CA SER A 147 -13.02 5.75 -14.96
C SER A 147 -13.74 5.50 -16.28
N GLY A 148 -14.86 4.75 -16.26
CA GLY A 148 -15.55 4.30 -17.46
C GLY A 148 -14.77 3.26 -18.27
N MET A 149 -13.80 2.59 -17.64
CA MET A 149 -13.03 1.47 -18.22
C MET A 149 -13.73 0.14 -17.95
N ASP A 150 -13.52 -0.83 -18.84
CA ASP A 150 -13.90 -2.20 -18.54
C ASP A 150 -13.01 -2.77 -17.41
N TYR A 151 -13.59 -3.61 -16.56
CA TYR A 151 -12.84 -4.25 -15.45
C TYR A 151 -11.61 -5.03 -15.93
N GLU A 152 -11.68 -5.65 -17.11
CA GLU A 152 -10.55 -6.35 -17.71
C GLU A 152 -9.43 -5.39 -18.14
N ASP A 153 -9.75 -4.16 -18.57
CA ASP A 153 -8.76 -3.13 -18.89
C ASP A 153 -8.05 -2.64 -17.63
N VAL A 154 -8.77 -2.45 -16.53
CA VAL A 154 -8.16 -2.12 -15.22
C VAL A 154 -7.21 -3.24 -14.76
N LYS A 155 -7.61 -4.50 -14.92
CA LYS A 155 -6.75 -5.65 -14.64
C LYS A 155 -5.55 -5.74 -15.56
N LYS A 156 -5.70 -5.38 -16.83
CA LYS A 156 -4.60 -5.31 -17.79
C LYS A 156 -3.59 -4.26 -17.38
N GLU A 157 -4.06 -3.08 -16.98
CA GLU A 157 -3.19 -2.02 -16.46
C GLU A 157 -2.42 -2.47 -15.21
N LEU A 158 -3.06 -3.18 -14.30
CA LEU A 158 -2.38 -3.75 -13.13
C LEU A 158 -1.29 -4.76 -13.52
N ARG A 159 -1.56 -5.62 -14.53
CA ARG A 159 -0.55 -6.55 -15.08
C ARG A 159 0.61 -5.81 -15.73
N ASN A 160 0.36 -4.74 -16.46
CA ASN A 160 1.41 -3.91 -17.07
C ASN A 160 2.34 -3.33 -15.99
N ARG A 161 1.78 -2.78 -14.91
CA ARG A 161 2.56 -2.28 -13.76
C ARG A 161 3.38 -3.39 -13.11
N GLN A 162 2.80 -4.55 -12.89
CA GLN A 162 3.50 -5.73 -12.37
C GLN A 162 4.68 -6.13 -13.28
N HIS A 163 4.47 -6.12 -14.59
CA HIS A 163 5.49 -6.48 -15.58
C HIS A 163 6.70 -5.53 -15.53
N VAL A 164 6.44 -4.22 -15.48
CA VAL A 164 7.49 -3.20 -15.34
C VAL A 164 8.24 -3.33 -14.00
N LEU A 165 7.52 -3.56 -12.90
CA LEU A 165 8.15 -3.76 -11.58
C LEU A 165 9.04 -5.02 -11.56
N ARG A 166 8.58 -6.10 -12.18
CA ARG A 166 9.34 -7.34 -12.32
C ARG A 166 10.61 -7.12 -13.13
N TRP A 167 10.49 -6.47 -14.30
CA TRP A 167 11.64 -6.09 -15.11
C TRP A 167 12.66 -5.26 -14.32
N MET A 168 12.23 -4.23 -13.61
CA MET A 168 13.13 -3.43 -12.76
C MET A 168 13.83 -4.29 -11.70
N GLN A 169 13.16 -5.28 -11.14
CA GLN A 169 13.73 -6.21 -10.16
C GLN A 169 14.80 -7.10 -10.80
N GLU A 170 14.55 -7.68 -11.97
CA GLU A 170 15.49 -8.55 -12.71
C GLU A 170 16.72 -7.77 -13.17
N GLU A 171 16.53 -6.56 -13.71
CA GLU A 171 17.59 -5.64 -14.09
C GLU A 171 18.32 -5.00 -12.89
N GLN A 172 17.95 -5.35 -11.64
CA GLN A 172 18.54 -4.82 -10.42
C GLN A 172 18.48 -3.28 -10.33
N ILE A 173 17.45 -2.65 -10.90
CA ILE A 173 17.22 -1.20 -10.85
C ILE A 173 16.70 -0.84 -9.47
N LYS A 174 17.58 -0.40 -8.57
CA LYS A 174 17.25 -0.11 -7.15
C LYS A 174 17.41 1.36 -6.78
N HIS A 175 18.10 2.13 -7.61
CA HIS A 175 18.35 3.52 -7.30
C HIS A 175 17.08 4.35 -7.51
N TYR A 176 16.63 5.06 -6.48
CA TYR A 176 15.33 5.75 -6.45
C TYR A 176 15.11 6.72 -7.64
N ARG A 177 16.15 7.42 -8.12
CA ARG A 177 16.03 8.31 -9.28
C ARG A 177 15.74 7.53 -10.56
N LYS A 178 16.43 6.41 -10.78
CA LYS A 178 16.17 5.55 -11.96
C LYS A 178 14.77 4.94 -11.90
N VAL A 179 14.32 4.54 -10.70
CA VAL A 179 12.96 4.06 -10.50
C VAL A 179 11.95 5.18 -10.83
N GLY A 180 12.19 6.40 -10.30
CA GLY A 180 11.36 7.56 -10.61
C GLY A 180 11.29 7.87 -12.11
N ASP A 181 12.44 7.93 -12.79
CA ASP A 181 12.51 8.18 -14.24
C ASP A 181 11.71 7.14 -15.06
N ILE A 182 11.71 5.87 -14.63
CA ILE A 182 10.93 4.80 -15.28
C ILE A 182 9.44 4.98 -15.03
N LEU A 183 9.05 5.29 -13.80
CA LEU A 183 7.65 5.52 -13.45
C LEU A 183 7.10 6.76 -14.19
N ASP A 184 7.85 7.86 -14.25
CA ASP A 184 7.46 9.06 -14.99
C ASP A 184 7.26 8.74 -16.47
N ARG A 185 8.15 7.95 -17.08
CA ARG A 185 7.99 7.48 -18.46
C ARG A 185 6.81 6.54 -18.63
N TYR A 186 6.57 5.66 -17.68
CA TYR A 186 5.41 4.78 -17.74
C TYR A 186 4.10 5.56 -17.82
N TYR A 187 3.95 6.64 -17.06
CA TYR A 187 2.76 7.48 -17.10
C TYR A 187 2.69 8.42 -18.31
N SER A 188 3.83 8.80 -18.90
CA SER A 188 3.88 9.70 -20.07
C SER A 188 3.88 8.96 -21.40
N ASP A 189 4.44 7.75 -21.47
CA ASP A 189 4.61 6.94 -22.68
C ASP A 189 4.67 5.44 -22.31
N THR A 190 3.51 4.91 -21.95
CA THR A 190 3.36 3.52 -21.48
C THR A 190 3.82 2.51 -22.52
N GLU A 191 3.49 2.74 -23.81
CA GLU A 191 3.82 1.80 -24.89
C GLU A 191 5.33 1.64 -25.04
N SER A 192 6.08 2.73 -25.07
CA SER A 192 7.55 2.70 -25.20
C SER A 192 8.23 1.95 -24.04
N ILE A 193 7.70 2.08 -22.82
CA ILE A 193 8.24 1.33 -21.68
C ILE A 193 7.91 -0.16 -21.78
N LEU A 194 6.69 -0.52 -22.15
CA LEU A 194 6.29 -1.92 -22.29
C LEU A 194 7.07 -2.61 -23.42
N GLU A 195 7.25 -1.97 -24.57
CA GLU A 195 8.08 -2.49 -25.66
C GLU A 195 9.51 -2.77 -25.20
N LYS A 196 10.11 -1.86 -24.43
CA LYS A 196 11.45 -2.04 -23.89
C LYS A 196 11.52 -3.23 -22.92
N VAL A 197 10.53 -3.36 -22.04
CA VAL A 197 10.42 -4.48 -21.09
C VAL A 197 10.30 -5.79 -21.84
N ASP A 198 9.42 -5.88 -22.84
CA ASP A 198 9.19 -7.08 -23.65
C ASP A 198 10.44 -7.46 -24.46
N GLN A 199 11.18 -6.50 -25.03
CA GLN A 199 12.44 -6.77 -25.72
C GLN A 199 13.48 -7.39 -24.79
N THR A 200 13.55 -6.95 -23.53
CA THR A 200 14.50 -7.51 -22.56
C THR A 200 14.15 -8.96 -22.25
N PHE A 201 12.89 -9.28 -21.98
CA PHE A 201 12.46 -10.64 -21.69
C PHE A 201 12.61 -11.59 -22.89
N ASN A 202 12.28 -11.13 -24.10
CA ASN A 202 12.42 -11.94 -25.33
C ASN A 202 13.88 -12.20 -25.71
N SER A 203 14.83 -11.35 -25.30
CA SER A 203 16.26 -11.56 -25.56
C SER A 203 16.91 -12.57 -24.62
N GLU A 204 16.26 -12.92 -23.52
CA GLU A 204 16.73 -13.91 -22.53
C GLU A 204 16.18 -15.34 -22.78
N GLU A 205 15.19 -15.54 -23.66
CA GLU A 205 14.84 -16.88 -24.10
C GLU A 205 15.95 -17.42 -25.02
N PRO A 206 16.70 -18.48 -24.63
CA PRO A 206 17.67 -19.07 -25.51
C PRO A 206 16.92 -19.62 -26.74
N GLU A 207 17.39 -19.23 -27.95
CA GLU A 207 17.02 -19.89 -29.20
C GLU A 207 17.10 -21.40 -28.98
N ASN A 208 15.97 -22.05 -28.96
CA ASN A 208 15.89 -23.49 -28.97
C ASN A 208 16.40 -23.94 -30.34
N ILE A 209 17.74 -24.06 -30.46
CA ILE A 209 18.38 -24.71 -31.58
C ILE A 209 18.00 -26.20 -31.49
N ASN A 210 16.90 -26.54 -32.10
CA ASN A 210 16.52 -27.90 -32.39
C ASN A 210 16.72 -28.12 -33.90
N ASP A 211 17.98 -28.08 -34.33
CA ASP A 211 18.44 -28.66 -35.59
C ASP A 211 19.16 -29.96 -35.27
N GLY A 212 18.42 -31.03 -35.32
CA GLY A 212 18.95 -32.39 -35.37
C GLY A 212 18.31 -33.16 -36.54
N PRO A 213 19.11 -33.86 -37.37
CA PRO A 213 18.66 -34.52 -38.57
C PRO A 213 17.73 -35.71 -38.33
#